data_74c547cebeb431f07eba2fd5c2e4344d
#
_entry.id   74c547cebeb431f07eba2fd5c2e4344d
#
_cell.length_a   1.000
_cell.length_b   1.000
_cell.length_c   1.000
_cell.angle_alpha   90.00
_cell.angle_beta   90.00
_cell.angle_gamma   90.00
#
_symmetry.space_group_name_H-M   'P 1'
#
loop_
_entity.id
_entity.type
_entity.pdbx_description
1 polymer ?
#
loop_
_entity_poly.entity_id
_entity_poly.type
_entity_poly.pdbx_seq_one_letter_code
_entity_poly.pdbx_strand_id
1 'polypeptide(L)'
;MKRLSLLIFGLILSTTVPVMAADCPALVKQALASTDALCNETGQNQACYGNINLTARTNASVENFRFSQPGDRTDISNIKSLQLSPMALDRGEWGVALMKVQANSPTSKPADLTLLAFGDVTLENDVPSPTTMDVQVVGQKAINIRSLPNMKAGVVGSLKPNQTVSAFERVSDGSWLRVKLPTSDQMGWVSTDYMSGAGDIRTLNIVDGIQPHYQPMQAFTFKSGSEKQTCAEVPQDGLIIQTPEGSGEVQLWINQVVVKLGSTVYFQAQPSGDMVVTTVEGHATVEARGVSYTAVAGSSIHVKLDADMNPISAPSLPQAYQMVDVANLPIAHLPRKISIHMPLAQTEINTLQQTQPANTTTNSNNNNNGSGNNKPKCPGNSCHNGTNNNNGNGDVDKKDKDKDKHKHKNG
;
A
#
# COMPACT_ATOMS: atom_id res chain seq x y z
N MET A 1 50.87 -47.46 -57.03
CA MET A 1 50.71 -47.16 -55.61
C MET A 1 49.40 -46.39 -55.42
N LYS A 2 48.33 -47.18 -55.05
CA LYS A 2 46.99 -46.57 -54.82
C LYS A 2 46.84 -46.22 -53.36
N ARG A 3 46.61 -44.92 -53.08
CA ARG A 3 46.32 -44.44 -51.75
C ARG A 3 44.84 -44.60 -51.46
N LEU A 4 44.53 -45.43 -50.46
CA LEU A 4 43.19 -45.66 -49.96
C LEU A 4 42.88 -44.61 -48.86
N SER A 5 41.99 -43.65 -49.16
CA SER A 5 41.50 -42.70 -48.18
C SER A 5 40.32 -43.30 -47.39
N LEU A 6 40.54 -43.48 -46.09
CA LEU A 6 39.49 -43.96 -45.16
C LEU A 6 38.71 -42.71 -44.64
N LEU A 7 37.46 -42.56 -45.05
CA LEU A 7 36.51 -41.57 -44.50
C LEU A 7 35.89 -42.16 -43.24
N ILE A 8 36.27 -41.58 -42.10
CA ILE A 8 35.63 -41.86 -40.81
C ILE A 8 34.38 -40.96 -40.70
N PHE A 9 33.22 -41.54 -40.82
CA PHE A 9 31.92 -40.87 -40.56
C PHE A 9 31.66 -40.91 -39.06
N GLY A 10 31.94 -39.77 -38.39
CA GLY A 10 31.60 -39.64 -36.97
C GLY A 10 30.10 -39.47 -36.78
N LEU A 11 29.46 -40.45 -36.19
CA LEU A 11 28.06 -40.43 -35.79
C LEU A 11 27.94 -39.59 -34.53
N ILE A 12 27.51 -38.32 -34.63
CA ILE A 12 27.20 -37.45 -33.49
C ILE A 12 25.85 -37.93 -32.95
N LEU A 13 25.85 -38.71 -31.86
CA LEU A 13 24.66 -39.00 -31.07
C LEU A 13 24.24 -37.72 -30.32
N SER A 14 23.25 -37.03 -30.87
CA SER A 14 22.58 -35.92 -30.14
C SER A 14 21.74 -36.55 -29.02
N THR A 15 22.26 -36.56 -27.80
CA THR A 15 21.46 -36.84 -26.59
C THR A 15 20.54 -35.67 -26.33
N THR A 16 19.30 -35.76 -26.76
CA THR A 16 18.23 -34.86 -26.30
C THR A 16 17.98 -35.17 -24.84
N VAL A 17 18.52 -34.32 -23.94
CA VAL A 17 18.13 -34.32 -22.53
C VAL A 17 16.67 -33.91 -22.49
N PRO A 18 15.74 -34.73 -21.98
CA PRO A 18 14.37 -34.30 -21.83
C PRO A 18 14.40 -33.11 -20.83
N VAL A 19 13.98 -31.95 -21.29
CA VAL A 19 13.63 -30.84 -20.38
C VAL A 19 12.41 -31.32 -19.60
N MET A 20 12.63 -31.76 -18.39
CA MET A 20 11.53 -32.04 -17.45
C MET A 20 10.79 -30.71 -17.28
N ALA A 21 9.53 -30.64 -17.75
CA ALA A 21 8.65 -29.55 -17.39
C ALA A 21 8.61 -29.50 -15.87
N ALA A 22 8.99 -28.35 -15.29
CA ALA A 22 8.91 -28.16 -13.83
C ALA A 22 7.45 -28.38 -13.43
N ASP A 23 7.22 -29.22 -12.43
CA ASP A 23 5.88 -29.33 -11.85
C ASP A 23 5.61 -28.08 -10.97
N CYS A 24 4.34 -27.74 -10.81
CA CYS A 24 3.94 -26.55 -10.07
C CYS A 24 4.49 -26.50 -8.64
N PRO A 25 4.35 -27.56 -7.82
CA PRO A 25 4.87 -27.54 -6.45
C PRO A 25 6.38 -27.36 -6.38
N ALA A 26 7.13 -27.93 -7.33
CA ALA A 26 8.57 -27.78 -7.38
C ALA A 26 8.96 -26.33 -7.71
N LEU A 27 8.27 -25.68 -8.66
CA LEU A 27 8.53 -24.29 -9.01
C LEU A 27 8.25 -23.33 -7.84
N VAL A 28 7.12 -23.49 -7.14
CA VAL A 28 6.79 -22.69 -5.95
C VAL A 28 7.85 -22.87 -4.87
N LYS A 29 8.19 -24.12 -4.57
CA LYS A 29 9.21 -24.43 -3.56
C LYS A 29 10.56 -23.82 -3.92
N GLN A 30 10.97 -23.90 -5.18
CA GLN A 30 12.22 -23.30 -5.66
C GLN A 30 12.21 -21.78 -5.56
N ALA A 31 11.12 -21.14 -5.98
CA ALA A 31 10.97 -19.69 -5.94
C ALA A 31 11.04 -19.13 -4.51
N LEU A 32 10.34 -19.80 -3.58
CA LEU A 32 10.34 -19.39 -2.17
C LEU A 32 11.70 -19.66 -1.51
N ALA A 33 12.34 -20.80 -1.79
CA ALA A 33 13.68 -21.09 -1.30
C ALA A 33 14.74 -20.10 -1.84
N SER A 34 14.60 -19.70 -3.11
CA SER A 34 15.42 -18.63 -3.70
C SER A 34 15.21 -17.30 -2.96
N THR A 35 13.95 -16.94 -2.70
CA THR A 35 13.62 -15.72 -1.95
C THR A 35 14.23 -15.74 -0.56
N ASP A 36 14.12 -16.84 0.19
CA ASP A 36 14.73 -16.96 1.52
C ASP A 36 16.26 -16.81 1.47
N ALA A 37 16.90 -17.44 0.49
CA ALA A 37 18.36 -17.41 0.38
C ALA A 37 18.88 -16.01 -0.01
N LEU A 38 18.20 -15.31 -0.92
CA LEU A 38 18.66 -14.06 -1.51
C LEU A 38 18.16 -12.82 -0.76
N CYS A 39 17.00 -12.92 -0.09
CA CYS A 39 16.36 -11.80 0.59
C CYS A 39 16.53 -11.80 2.13
N ASN A 40 17.29 -12.73 2.69
CA ASN A 40 17.50 -12.84 4.16
C ASN A 40 18.09 -11.57 4.78
N GLU A 41 18.92 -10.83 4.05
CA GLU A 41 19.54 -9.58 4.51
C GLU A 41 18.75 -8.31 4.12
N THR A 42 17.49 -8.44 3.71
CA THR A 42 16.64 -7.26 3.44
C THR A 42 16.50 -6.43 4.71
N GLY A 43 16.94 -5.18 4.65
CA GLY A 43 16.88 -4.23 5.76
C GLY A 43 15.54 -3.50 5.86
N GLN A 44 15.42 -2.66 6.90
CA GLN A 44 14.26 -1.79 7.08
C GLN A 44 14.08 -0.85 5.89
N ASN A 45 12.84 -0.64 5.45
CA ASN A 45 12.46 0.16 4.30
C ASN A 45 13.11 -0.27 2.98
N GLN A 46 13.42 -1.56 2.84
CA GLN A 46 13.96 -2.14 1.63
C GLN A 46 13.00 -3.16 1.00
N ALA A 47 13.04 -3.19 -0.34
CA ALA A 47 12.47 -4.25 -1.15
C ALA A 47 13.56 -5.15 -1.69
N CYS A 48 13.27 -6.44 -1.78
CA CYS A 48 14.13 -7.47 -2.39
C CYS A 48 13.38 -8.17 -3.53
N TYR A 49 14.06 -8.32 -4.65
CA TYR A 49 13.63 -9.11 -5.78
C TYR A 49 13.81 -10.60 -5.43
N GLY A 50 12.73 -11.27 -5.06
CA GLY A 50 12.79 -12.63 -4.53
C GLY A 50 12.97 -13.70 -5.61
N ASN A 51 12.13 -13.65 -6.65
CA ASN A 51 12.18 -14.61 -7.74
C ASN A 51 11.68 -13.97 -9.05
N ILE A 52 12.08 -14.57 -10.19
CA ILE A 52 11.72 -14.14 -11.54
C ILE A 52 10.22 -14.31 -11.81
N ASN A 53 9.57 -13.48 -12.49
CA ASN A 53 9.81 -12.32 -13.30
C ASN A 53 9.15 -11.10 -12.61
N LEU A 54 9.88 -10.02 -12.39
CA LEU A 54 9.39 -8.83 -11.71
C LEU A 54 9.88 -7.58 -12.44
N THR A 55 9.01 -6.58 -12.57
CA THR A 55 9.34 -5.27 -13.12
C THR A 55 9.09 -4.19 -12.07
N ALA A 56 10.07 -3.34 -11.83
CA ALA A 56 9.93 -2.17 -10.99
C ALA A 56 10.02 -0.88 -11.81
N ARG A 57 9.15 0.08 -11.49
CA ARG A 57 9.26 1.46 -11.97
C ARG A 57 9.74 2.34 -10.83
N THR A 58 10.60 3.30 -11.15
CA THR A 58 11.14 4.24 -10.17
C THR A 58 10.36 5.53 -10.12
N ASN A 59 10.54 6.26 -9.03
CA ASN A 59 10.26 7.69 -9.00
C ASN A 59 11.24 8.43 -9.94
N ALA A 60 10.80 9.51 -10.56
CA ALA A 60 11.52 10.20 -11.65
C ALA A 60 12.92 10.73 -11.31
N SER A 61 13.28 10.81 -10.02
CA SER A 61 14.54 11.38 -9.53
C SER A 61 15.63 10.35 -9.19
N VAL A 62 15.39 9.05 -9.45
CA VAL A 62 16.34 8.00 -9.05
C VAL A 62 17.30 7.69 -10.20
N GLU A 63 18.56 8.07 -10.03
CA GLU A 63 19.63 7.70 -10.95
C GLU A 63 20.20 6.30 -10.62
N ASN A 64 20.63 5.56 -11.64
CA ASN A 64 21.27 4.24 -11.50
C ASN A 64 20.46 3.19 -10.73
N PHE A 65 19.14 3.21 -10.86
CA PHE A 65 18.28 2.22 -10.25
C PHE A 65 18.60 0.80 -10.74
N ARG A 66 18.80 -0.11 -9.79
CA ARG A 66 19.04 -1.54 -10.05
C ARG A 66 18.06 -2.36 -9.23
N PHE A 67 17.15 -3.03 -9.93
CA PHE A 67 16.18 -3.96 -9.34
C PHE A 67 15.65 -4.83 -10.49
N SER A 68 16.51 -5.67 -11.04
CA SER A 68 16.29 -6.37 -12.30
C SER A 68 16.53 -7.87 -12.26
N GLN A 69 17.08 -8.39 -11.16
CA GLN A 69 17.37 -9.81 -10.98
C GLN A 69 17.15 -10.25 -9.54
N PRO A 70 16.88 -11.56 -9.31
CA PRO A 70 16.75 -12.11 -7.96
C PRO A 70 17.96 -11.75 -7.06
N GLY A 71 17.66 -11.31 -5.84
CA GLY A 71 18.66 -10.84 -4.88
C GLY A 71 18.94 -9.33 -4.91
N ASP A 72 18.54 -8.61 -5.96
CA ASP A 72 18.64 -7.16 -5.98
C ASP A 72 17.79 -6.56 -4.85
N ARG A 73 18.36 -5.54 -4.19
CA ARG A 73 17.68 -4.80 -3.10
C ARG A 73 17.72 -3.31 -3.41
N THR A 74 16.64 -2.64 -3.02
CA THR A 74 16.55 -1.18 -3.16
C THR A 74 15.70 -0.59 -2.04
N ASP A 75 15.91 0.70 -1.74
CA ASP A 75 15.04 1.41 -0.82
C ASP A 75 13.62 1.51 -1.41
N ILE A 76 12.62 1.27 -0.57
CA ILE A 76 11.21 1.31 -0.98
C ILE A 76 10.82 2.70 -1.49
N SER A 77 11.45 3.77 -0.98
CA SER A 77 11.25 5.14 -1.44
C SER A 77 11.62 5.36 -2.91
N ASN A 78 12.48 4.51 -3.47
CA ASN A 78 12.86 4.54 -4.88
C ASN A 78 11.80 3.92 -5.80
N ILE A 79 10.91 3.12 -5.25
CA ILE A 79 9.93 2.34 -6.01
C ILE A 79 8.63 3.13 -6.16
N LYS A 80 8.24 3.41 -7.40
CA LYS A 80 6.90 3.91 -7.73
C LYS A 80 5.90 2.76 -7.87
N SER A 81 6.30 1.69 -8.57
CA SER A 81 5.46 0.50 -8.70
C SER A 81 6.28 -0.77 -8.88
N LEU A 82 5.71 -1.88 -8.40
CA LEU A 82 6.17 -3.24 -8.64
C LEU A 82 5.08 -4.01 -9.38
N GLN A 83 5.49 -4.76 -10.42
CA GLN A 83 4.64 -5.70 -11.12
C GLN A 83 5.32 -7.05 -11.13
N LEU A 84 4.69 -8.04 -10.54
CA LEU A 84 5.12 -9.43 -10.49
C LEU A 84 4.36 -10.21 -11.56
N SER A 85 5.02 -11.23 -12.11
CA SER A 85 4.41 -12.09 -13.14
C SER A 85 3.65 -13.26 -12.54
N PRO A 86 2.54 -13.66 -13.17
CA PRO A 86 1.85 -14.90 -12.85
C PRO A 86 2.78 -16.10 -13.06
N MET A 87 2.35 -17.25 -12.56
CA MET A 87 3.08 -18.49 -12.80
C MET A 87 3.08 -18.88 -14.28
N ALA A 88 4.26 -19.16 -14.82
CA ALA A 88 4.47 -19.67 -16.16
C ALA A 88 5.35 -20.91 -16.10
N LEU A 89 4.72 -22.08 -16.09
CA LEU A 89 5.40 -23.38 -15.94
C LEU A 89 6.35 -23.68 -17.10
N ASP A 90 5.97 -23.28 -18.31
CA ASP A 90 6.76 -23.44 -19.55
C ASP A 90 8.08 -22.67 -19.50
N ARG A 91 8.13 -21.59 -18.74
CA ARG A 91 9.32 -20.74 -18.55
C ARG A 91 9.98 -20.89 -17.18
N GLY A 92 9.36 -21.64 -16.27
CA GLY A 92 9.84 -21.77 -14.90
C GLY A 92 9.80 -20.45 -14.12
N GLU A 93 8.81 -19.59 -14.40
CA GLU A 93 8.68 -18.25 -13.83
C GLU A 93 7.52 -18.19 -12.84
N TRP A 94 7.74 -17.51 -11.74
CA TRP A 94 6.72 -17.10 -10.78
C TRP A 94 7.25 -15.93 -9.95
N GLY A 95 6.62 -14.77 -10.08
CA GLY A 95 7.08 -13.54 -9.44
C GLY A 95 6.93 -13.59 -7.92
N VAL A 96 8.00 -13.26 -7.19
CA VAL A 96 8.00 -13.13 -5.72
C VAL A 96 8.82 -11.90 -5.33
N ALA A 97 8.28 -11.07 -4.44
CA ALA A 97 8.98 -9.93 -3.85
C ALA A 97 8.78 -9.89 -2.33
N LEU A 98 9.86 -9.60 -1.61
CA LEU A 98 9.85 -9.38 -0.16
C LEU A 98 10.14 -7.91 0.13
N MET A 99 9.34 -7.29 1.00
CA MET A 99 9.59 -5.93 1.47
C MET A 99 9.54 -5.89 3.00
N LYS A 100 10.43 -5.09 3.61
CA LYS A 100 10.38 -4.75 5.02
C LYS A 100 10.10 -3.28 5.17
N VAL A 101 8.91 -2.94 5.63
CA VAL A 101 8.39 -1.58 5.75
C VAL A 101 8.36 -1.20 7.22
N GLN A 102 8.93 -0.07 7.58
CA GLN A 102 8.85 0.42 8.96
C GLN A 102 7.39 0.55 9.38
N ALA A 103 7.03 -0.04 10.52
CA ALA A 103 5.68 0.06 11.05
C ALA A 103 5.42 1.47 11.63
N ASN A 104 4.27 2.05 11.30
CA ASN A 104 3.77 3.30 11.92
C ASN A 104 3.04 3.00 13.25
N SER A 105 3.69 2.19 14.10
CA SER A 105 3.11 1.75 15.37
C SER A 105 3.16 2.85 16.42
N PRO A 106 2.18 2.94 17.32
CA PRO A 106 2.22 3.83 18.48
C PRO A 106 3.27 3.43 19.53
N THR A 107 3.86 2.24 19.42
CA THR A 107 4.92 1.78 20.32
C THR A 107 6.26 2.39 19.92
N SER A 108 7.09 2.71 20.89
CA SER A 108 8.38 3.38 20.69
C SER A 108 9.49 2.50 20.08
N LYS A 109 9.21 1.22 19.82
CA LYS A 109 10.19 0.31 19.22
C LYS A 109 10.06 0.30 17.71
N PRO A 110 11.14 0.61 16.96
CA PRO A 110 11.16 0.38 15.53
C PRO A 110 10.84 -1.09 15.26
N ALA A 111 9.90 -1.32 14.38
CA ALA A 111 9.49 -2.66 14.02
C ALA A 111 9.14 -2.67 12.53
N ASP A 112 9.45 -3.77 11.85
CA ASP A 112 9.26 -3.89 10.41
C ASP A 112 8.06 -4.77 10.10
N LEU A 113 7.13 -4.23 9.33
CA LEU A 113 6.16 -5.02 8.60
C LEU A 113 6.87 -5.85 7.55
N THR A 114 6.52 -7.11 7.43
CA THR A 114 6.94 -7.92 6.30
C THR A 114 5.81 -8.02 5.30
N LEU A 115 6.06 -7.61 4.08
CA LEU A 115 5.17 -7.74 2.94
C LEU A 115 5.76 -8.79 1.99
N LEU A 116 5.04 -9.88 1.75
CA LEU A 116 5.41 -10.93 0.81
C LEU A 116 4.36 -10.96 -0.31
N ALA A 117 4.74 -10.45 -1.48
CA ALA A 117 3.92 -10.45 -2.69
C ALA A 117 4.33 -11.61 -3.59
N PHE A 118 3.36 -12.30 -4.19
CA PHE A 118 3.61 -13.44 -5.08
C PHE A 118 2.52 -13.59 -6.13
N GLY A 119 2.93 -14.11 -7.29
CA GLY A 119 2.06 -14.32 -8.43
C GLY A 119 1.79 -13.06 -9.24
N ASP A 120 0.67 -12.98 -9.95
CA ASP A 120 0.25 -11.81 -10.70
C ASP A 120 -0.19 -10.69 -9.74
N VAL A 121 0.76 -9.86 -9.34
CA VAL A 121 0.54 -8.77 -8.38
C VAL A 121 1.09 -7.46 -8.92
N THR A 122 0.31 -6.41 -8.78
CA THR A 122 0.77 -5.03 -8.98
C THR A 122 0.62 -4.26 -7.68
N LEU A 123 1.69 -3.60 -7.27
CA LEU A 123 1.73 -2.66 -6.16
C LEU A 123 2.14 -1.28 -6.70
N GLU A 124 1.38 -0.26 -6.42
CA GLU A 124 1.72 1.12 -6.75
C GLU A 124 1.79 1.96 -5.48
N ASN A 125 2.94 2.55 -5.20
CA ASN A 125 3.15 3.40 -4.04
C ASN A 125 2.39 4.73 -4.23
N ASP A 126 1.43 4.99 -3.35
CA ASP A 126 0.60 6.20 -3.36
C ASP A 126 1.16 7.30 -2.45
N VAL A 127 2.21 7.00 -1.68
CA VAL A 127 2.91 8.01 -0.89
C VAL A 127 3.80 8.83 -1.83
N PRO A 128 3.59 10.14 -1.92
CA PRO A 128 4.46 11.00 -2.74
C PRO A 128 5.87 11.00 -2.15
N SER A 129 6.86 11.28 -3.02
CA SER A 129 8.23 11.52 -2.54
C SER A 129 8.21 12.57 -1.43
N PRO A 130 8.83 12.33 -0.29
CA PRO A 130 8.78 13.25 0.82
C PRO A 130 9.44 14.58 0.43
N THR A 131 8.67 15.65 0.45
CA THR A 131 9.21 17.00 0.44
C THR A 131 9.38 17.41 1.89
N THR A 132 10.60 17.66 2.31
CA THR A 132 10.88 18.11 3.67
C THR A 132 11.40 19.54 3.64
N MET A 133 11.15 20.26 4.72
CA MET A 133 11.66 21.60 4.93
C MET A 133 12.09 21.77 6.38
N ASP A 134 13.28 22.30 6.60
CA ASP A 134 13.72 22.61 7.94
C ASP A 134 13.03 23.88 8.45
N VAL A 135 12.47 23.77 9.66
CA VAL A 135 11.79 24.85 10.37
C VAL A 135 12.38 24.99 11.76
N GLN A 136 12.50 26.21 12.23
CA GLN A 136 13.13 26.55 13.51
C GLN A 136 12.12 27.21 14.45
N VAL A 137 12.19 26.88 15.73
CA VAL A 137 11.38 27.51 16.75
C VAL A 137 11.79 28.99 16.93
N VAL A 138 10.83 29.89 16.80
CA VAL A 138 11.02 31.32 17.08
C VAL A 138 10.61 31.70 18.52
N GLY A 139 11.31 32.64 19.11
CA GLY A 139 11.05 33.11 20.48
C GLY A 139 11.90 32.37 21.52
N GLN A 140 11.66 32.74 22.81
CA GLN A 140 12.50 32.29 23.93
C GLN A 140 11.87 31.16 24.76
N LYS A 141 10.71 30.66 24.36
CA LYS A 141 9.99 29.59 25.09
C LYS A 141 9.96 28.30 24.27
N ALA A 142 10.01 27.17 24.97
CA ALA A 142 9.74 25.87 24.36
C ALA A 142 8.30 25.82 23.88
N ILE A 143 8.08 25.13 22.75
CA ILE A 143 6.76 24.90 22.17
C ILE A 143 6.39 23.43 22.25
N ASN A 144 5.08 23.17 22.33
CA ASN A 144 4.57 21.81 22.39
C ASN A 144 4.44 21.20 20.98
N ILE A 145 4.82 19.94 20.86
CA ILE A 145 4.44 19.09 19.75
C ILE A 145 3.15 18.36 20.18
N ARG A 146 2.12 18.37 19.34
CA ARG A 146 0.80 17.84 19.67
C ARG A 146 0.44 16.63 18.79
N SER A 147 -0.44 15.77 19.31
CA SER A 147 -0.90 14.57 18.58
C SER A 147 -1.78 14.91 17.38
N LEU A 148 -2.49 16.04 17.40
CA LEU A 148 -3.35 16.53 16.32
C LEU A 148 -3.12 18.04 16.11
N PRO A 149 -3.43 18.60 14.92
CA PRO A 149 -3.20 19.99 14.59
C PRO A 149 -4.25 20.92 15.22
N ASN A 150 -4.33 20.92 16.54
CA ASN A 150 -5.16 21.84 17.32
C ASN A 150 -4.62 22.05 18.75
N MET A 151 -4.94 23.17 19.33
CA MET A 151 -4.43 23.58 20.66
C MET A 151 -4.93 22.72 21.84
N LYS A 152 -6.01 21.96 21.67
CA LYS A 152 -6.60 21.08 22.70
C LYS A 152 -6.05 19.65 22.63
N ALA A 153 -5.34 19.29 21.54
CA ALA A 153 -4.77 17.96 21.38
C ALA A 153 -3.68 17.69 22.43
N GLY A 154 -3.52 16.40 22.75
CA GLY A 154 -2.50 15.93 23.70
C GLY A 154 -1.10 16.34 23.28
N VAL A 155 -0.25 16.65 24.27
CA VAL A 155 1.17 16.95 24.04
C VAL A 155 1.93 15.65 23.96
N VAL A 156 2.64 15.42 22.85
CA VAL A 156 3.45 14.22 22.58
C VAL A 156 4.95 14.49 22.65
N GLY A 157 5.34 15.77 22.69
CA GLY A 157 6.73 16.19 22.79
C GLY A 157 6.86 17.70 22.88
N SER A 158 8.09 18.21 22.86
CA SER A 158 8.37 19.65 22.87
C SER A 158 9.65 19.96 22.09
N LEU A 159 9.72 21.18 21.55
CA LEU A 159 10.91 21.76 20.94
C LEU A 159 11.44 22.91 21.79
N LYS A 160 12.75 22.98 21.93
CA LYS A 160 13.44 24.06 22.64
C LYS A 160 13.49 25.34 21.79
N PRO A 161 13.70 26.53 22.40
CA PRO A 161 13.99 27.73 21.64
C PRO A 161 15.14 27.53 20.64
N ASN A 162 14.99 28.08 19.45
CA ASN A 162 15.97 27.97 18.35
C ASN A 162 16.26 26.54 17.85
N GLN A 163 15.50 25.52 18.30
CA GLN A 163 15.64 24.17 17.79
C GLN A 163 15.10 24.07 16.36
N THR A 164 15.89 23.46 15.48
CA THR A 164 15.48 23.14 14.10
C THR A 164 14.97 21.71 14.02
N VAL A 165 13.89 21.49 13.27
CA VAL A 165 13.32 20.18 12.95
C VAL A 165 12.86 20.16 11.51
N SER A 166 12.82 18.99 10.91
CA SER A 166 12.26 18.81 9.57
C SER A 166 10.74 18.74 9.64
N ALA A 167 10.06 19.57 8.84
CA ALA A 167 8.63 19.49 8.57
C ALA A 167 8.38 18.67 7.31
N PHE A 168 7.35 17.83 7.33
CA PHE A 168 7.04 16.87 6.27
C PHE A 168 5.72 17.18 5.56
N GLU A 169 4.74 17.70 6.30
CA GLU A 169 3.38 17.91 5.82
C GLU A 169 2.78 19.13 6.51
N ARG A 170 1.73 19.66 5.93
CA ARG A 170 0.95 20.76 6.52
C ARG A 170 -0.55 20.52 6.39
N VAL A 171 -1.34 21.15 7.24
CA VAL A 171 -2.78 21.27 7.02
C VAL A 171 -3.07 22.28 5.90
N SER A 172 -4.27 22.21 5.34
CA SER A 172 -4.63 22.97 4.13
C SER A 172 -4.52 24.49 4.29
N ASP A 173 -4.83 25.01 5.48
CA ASP A 173 -4.71 26.45 5.81
C ASP A 173 -3.29 26.88 6.22
N GLY A 174 -2.36 25.92 6.33
CA GLY A 174 -0.97 26.17 6.70
C GLY A 174 -0.74 26.53 8.17
N SER A 175 -1.75 26.44 9.05
CA SER A 175 -1.64 26.81 10.46
C SER A 175 -0.83 25.82 11.31
N TRP A 176 -0.65 24.58 10.82
CA TRP A 176 0.09 23.52 11.49
C TRP A 176 1.01 22.77 10.54
N LEU A 177 2.18 22.41 11.05
CA LEU A 177 3.17 21.57 10.37
C LEU A 177 3.33 20.24 11.09
N ARG A 178 3.41 19.15 10.34
CA ARG A 178 3.78 17.85 10.89
C ARG A 178 5.29 17.71 10.90
N VAL A 179 5.84 17.46 12.08
CA VAL A 179 7.28 17.36 12.33
C VAL A 179 7.60 16.02 12.98
N LYS A 180 8.84 15.55 12.80
CA LYS A 180 9.36 14.38 13.51
C LYS A 180 9.75 14.78 14.94
N LEU A 181 9.43 13.94 15.92
CA LEU A 181 9.82 14.17 17.31
C LEU A 181 11.36 14.02 17.46
N PRO A 182 12.02 14.89 18.23
CA PRO A 182 13.48 14.85 18.38
C PRO A 182 14.01 13.56 19.04
N THR A 183 13.16 12.86 19.79
CA THR A 183 13.54 11.70 20.63
C THR A 183 13.04 10.36 20.10
N SER A 184 12.28 10.35 19.00
CA SER A 184 11.70 9.15 18.43
C SER A 184 11.35 9.35 16.95
N ASP A 185 11.01 8.27 16.26
CA ASP A 185 10.51 8.32 14.89
C ASP A 185 9.03 8.72 14.79
N GLN A 186 8.40 9.04 15.91
CA GLN A 186 7.02 9.48 15.93
C GLN A 186 6.86 10.86 15.31
N MET A 187 5.69 11.10 14.74
CA MET A 187 5.31 12.38 14.15
C MET A 187 4.34 13.12 15.07
N GLY A 188 4.40 14.45 15.02
CA GLY A 188 3.47 15.28 15.75
C GLY A 188 3.30 16.66 15.07
N TRP A 189 2.49 17.52 15.64
CA TRP A 189 2.08 18.77 15.04
C TRP A 189 2.58 19.97 15.84
N VAL A 190 3.13 20.96 15.13
CA VAL A 190 3.51 22.28 15.69
C VAL A 190 2.74 23.38 14.97
N SER A 191 2.35 24.43 15.70
CA SER A 191 1.73 25.61 15.09
C SER A 191 2.79 26.43 14.34
N THR A 192 2.45 26.88 13.13
CA THR A 192 3.30 27.76 12.33
C THR A 192 3.56 29.11 12.96
N ASP A 193 2.67 29.58 13.87
CA ASP A 193 2.85 30.84 14.61
C ASP A 193 4.16 30.89 15.41
N TYR A 194 4.73 29.75 15.74
CA TYR A 194 5.94 29.62 16.53
C TYR A 194 7.14 29.11 15.73
N MET A 195 7.02 29.03 14.41
CA MET A 195 8.06 28.47 13.56
C MET A 195 8.50 29.48 12.49
N SER A 196 9.78 29.48 12.16
CA SER A 196 10.33 30.11 10.97
C SER A 196 11.00 29.04 10.09
N GLY A 197 10.96 29.20 8.78
CA GLY A 197 11.61 28.28 7.86
C GLY A 197 12.35 29.03 6.75
N ALA A 198 13.36 28.39 6.17
CA ALA A 198 14.13 28.95 5.07
C ALA A 198 13.40 28.86 3.72
N GLY A 199 12.22 28.24 3.66
CA GLY A 199 11.48 27.96 2.44
C GLY A 199 10.00 28.29 2.53
N ASP A 200 9.29 27.99 1.44
CA ASP A 200 7.85 28.15 1.35
C ASP A 200 7.12 26.90 1.84
N ILE A 201 6.41 27.01 2.96
CA ILE A 201 5.62 25.88 3.52
C ILE A 201 4.58 25.34 2.54
N ARG A 202 4.21 26.09 1.50
CA ARG A 202 3.27 25.64 0.45
C ARG A 202 3.82 24.50 -0.40
N THR A 203 5.13 24.27 -0.38
CA THR A 203 5.78 23.14 -1.05
C THR A 203 5.54 21.82 -0.31
N LEU A 204 5.20 21.86 0.98
CA LEU A 204 4.88 20.67 1.75
C LEU A 204 3.52 20.08 1.34
N ASN A 205 3.43 18.76 1.38
CA ASN A 205 2.20 18.04 1.10
C ASN A 205 1.08 18.46 2.07
N ILE A 206 -0.13 18.65 1.51
CA ILE A 206 -1.32 18.94 2.31
C ILE A 206 -1.93 17.61 2.77
N VAL A 207 -2.17 17.49 4.07
CA VAL A 207 -2.83 16.33 4.66
C VAL A 207 -4.01 16.76 5.54
N ASP A 208 -4.94 15.84 5.70
CA ASP A 208 -5.96 15.89 6.73
C ASP A 208 -5.28 15.62 8.09
N GLY A 209 -5.31 16.50 9.01
CA GLY A 209 -4.59 16.36 10.29
C GLY A 209 -4.92 15.13 11.13
N ILE A 210 -5.92 14.33 10.75
CA ILE A 210 -6.37 13.13 11.45
C ILE A 210 -5.61 11.89 10.96
N GLN A 211 -5.20 11.87 9.69
CA GLN A 211 -4.50 10.72 9.10
C GLN A 211 -3.08 10.58 9.68
N PRO A 212 -2.58 9.34 9.89
CA PRO A 212 -1.18 9.13 10.24
C PRO A 212 -0.26 9.59 9.11
N HIS A 213 1.00 9.80 9.43
CA HIS A 213 2.04 9.96 8.42
C HIS A 213 2.36 8.59 7.81
N TYR A 214 2.08 8.44 6.52
CA TYR A 214 2.40 7.21 5.80
C TYR A 214 3.81 7.29 5.22
N GLN A 215 4.58 6.27 5.45
CA GLN A 215 5.85 5.99 4.77
C GLN A 215 5.59 5.31 3.42
N PRO A 216 6.55 5.29 2.49
CA PRO A 216 6.42 4.53 1.25
C PRO A 216 5.95 3.09 1.49
N MET A 217 5.00 2.60 0.69
CA MET A 217 4.34 1.30 0.83
C MET A 217 3.53 1.09 2.14
N GLN A 218 3.19 2.16 2.82
CA GLN A 218 2.14 2.15 3.85
C GLN A 218 0.80 2.69 3.32
N ALA A 219 0.84 3.44 2.21
CA ALA A 219 -0.30 3.78 1.39
C ALA A 219 0.03 3.37 -0.05
N PHE A 220 -0.77 2.47 -0.62
CA PHE A 220 -0.52 1.92 -1.94
C PHE A 220 -1.80 1.37 -2.59
N THR A 221 -1.80 1.37 -3.91
CA THR A 221 -2.79 0.65 -4.71
C THR A 221 -2.27 -0.76 -4.96
N PHE A 222 -3.10 -1.74 -4.65
CA PHE A 222 -2.82 -3.17 -4.77
C PHE A 222 -3.82 -3.84 -5.69
N LYS A 223 -3.30 -4.66 -6.61
CA LYS A 223 -4.09 -5.48 -7.51
C LYS A 223 -3.48 -6.88 -7.59
N SER A 224 -4.31 -7.92 -7.53
CA SER A 224 -3.92 -9.31 -7.77
C SER A 224 -4.62 -9.88 -8.99
N GLY A 225 -4.04 -10.92 -9.57
CA GLY A 225 -4.63 -11.67 -10.67
C GLY A 225 -5.98 -12.30 -10.28
N SER A 226 -6.80 -12.54 -11.30
CA SER A 226 -8.11 -13.19 -11.15
C SER A 226 -8.14 -14.59 -11.74
N GLU A 227 -7.07 -14.99 -12.43
CA GLU A 227 -7.01 -16.28 -13.07
C GLU A 227 -6.87 -17.40 -12.03
N LYS A 228 -7.67 -18.45 -12.22
CA LYS A 228 -7.49 -19.66 -11.41
C LYS A 228 -6.13 -20.24 -11.71
N GLN A 229 -5.35 -20.48 -10.67
CA GLN A 229 -4.08 -21.16 -10.80
C GLN A 229 -4.27 -22.49 -11.50
N THR A 230 -3.39 -22.81 -12.44
CA THR A 230 -3.39 -24.08 -13.17
C THR A 230 -3.13 -25.28 -12.27
N CYS A 231 -2.70 -25.04 -11.05
CA CYS A 231 -2.28 -26.05 -10.08
C CYS A 231 -2.95 -25.83 -8.74
N ALA A 232 -3.57 -26.84 -8.20
CA ALA A 232 -4.29 -26.78 -6.93
C ALA A 232 -3.38 -26.53 -5.72
N GLU A 233 -2.09 -26.86 -5.81
CA GLU A 233 -1.10 -26.73 -4.74
C GLU A 233 -0.43 -25.35 -4.69
N VAL A 234 -0.69 -24.49 -5.67
CA VAL A 234 -0.11 -23.15 -5.73
C VAL A 234 -1.01 -22.18 -4.97
N PRO A 235 -0.45 -21.28 -4.13
CA PRO A 235 -1.24 -20.22 -3.53
C PRO A 235 -1.81 -19.30 -4.62
N GLN A 236 -3.03 -18.82 -4.42
CA GLN A 236 -3.59 -17.80 -5.29
C GLN A 236 -2.77 -16.51 -5.17
N ASP A 237 -2.69 -15.75 -6.28
CA ASP A 237 -1.93 -14.52 -6.35
C ASP A 237 -2.36 -13.53 -5.27
N GLY A 238 -1.40 -12.93 -4.60
CA GLY A 238 -1.73 -12.00 -3.53
C GLY A 238 -0.55 -11.45 -2.73
N LEU A 239 -0.91 -10.83 -1.63
CA LEU A 239 0.00 -10.16 -0.72
C LEU A 239 -0.24 -10.63 0.72
N ILE A 240 0.78 -11.18 1.36
CA ILE A 240 0.75 -11.42 2.81
C ILE A 240 1.45 -10.27 3.51
N ILE A 241 0.81 -9.74 4.55
CA ILE A 241 1.40 -8.76 5.44
C ILE A 241 1.44 -9.33 6.85
N GLN A 242 2.64 -9.37 7.44
CA GLN A 242 2.85 -9.79 8.81
C GLN A 242 3.38 -8.62 9.64
N THR A 243 2.69 -8.34 10.76
CA THR A 243 3.17 -7.37 11.75
C THR A 243 4.20 -8.01 12.69
N PRO A 244 5.16 -7.23 13.21
CA PRO A 244 6.08 -7.71 14.24
C PRO A 244 5.34 -8.02 15.54
N GLU A 245 5.89 -8.93 16.31
CA GLU A 245 5.34 -9.27 17.63
C GLU A 245 5.43 -8.07 18.59
N GLY A 246 4.32 -7.78 19.27
CA GLY A 246 4.26 -6.70 20.26
C GLY A 246 4.28 -5.28 19.68
N SER A 247 4.15 -5.13 18.37
CA SER A 247 4.10 -3.80 17.71
C SER A 247 2.79 -3.03 17.93
N GLY A 248 1.75 -3.69 18.46
CA GLY A 248 0.41 -3.15 18.45
C GLY A 248 -0.22 -3.13 17.06
N GLU A 249 -1.29 -2.38 16.89
CA GLU A 249 -1.92 -2.22 15.57
C GLU A 249 -1.09 -1.29 14.69
N VAL A 250 -0.92 -1.69 13.44
CA VAL A 250 -0.30 -0.90 12.37
C VAL A 250 -1.37 -0.54 11.36
N GLN A 251 -1.43 0.72 10.96
CA GLN A 251 -2.40 1.21 10.00
C GLN A 251 -1.78 1.34 8.61
N LEU A 252 -2.46 0.77 7.62
CA LEU A 252 -2.15 0.89 6.19
C LEU A 252 -3.34 1.50 5.45
N TRP A 253 -3.05 2.08 4.28
CA TRP A 253 -4.04 2.58 3.33
C TRP A 253 -3.89 1.80 2.03
N ILE A 254 -4.76 0.83 1.80
CA ILE A 254 -4.69 -0.07 0.65
C ILE A 254 -5.95 0.13 -0.20
N ASN A 255 -5.79 0.51 -1.47
CA ASN A 255 -6.93 0.79 -2.37
C ASN A 255 -7.93 1.80 -1.76
N GLN A 256 -7.42 2.83 -1.09
CA GLN A 256 -8.22 3.83 -0.37
C GLN A 256 -9.07 3.25 0.80
N VAL A 257 -8.78 2.04 1.24
CA VAL A 257 -9.35 1.40 2.42
C VAL A 257 -8.35 1.49 3.56
N VAL A 258 -8.80 1.94 4.74
CA VAL A 258 -7.98 1.91 5.95
C VAL A 258 -7.98 0.49 6.51
N VAL A 259 -6.81 -0.09 6.67
CA VAL A 259 -6.65 -1.43 7.26
C VAL A 259 -5.73 -1.32 8.48
N LYS A 260 -6.22 -1.71 9.65
CA LYS A 260 -5.44 -1.78 10.89
C LYS A 260 -5.14 -3.23 11.19
N LEU A 261 -3.86 -3.57 11.29
CA LEU A 261 -3.38 -4.94 11.42
C LEU A 261 -2.73 -5.14 12.77
N GLY A 262 -3.12 -6.20 13.46
CA GLY A 262 -2.47 -6.67 14.69
C GLY A 262 -1.86 -8.05 14.54
N SER A 263 -1.60 -8.54 13.31
CA SER A 263 -1.05 -9.87 13.07
C SER A 263 -0.72 -10.18 11.60
N THR A 264 -1.11 -11.38 11.10
CA THR A 264 -0.84 -11.83 9.72
C THR A 264 -2.12 -11.87 8.91
N VAL A 265 -2.12 -11.16 7.80
CA VAL A 265 -3.28 -10.98 6.91
C VAL A 265 -2.88 -11.23 5.46
N TYR A 266 -3.74 -11.92 4.74
CA TYR A 266 -3.61 -12.16 3.32
C TYR A 266 -4.61 -11.31 2.54
N PHE A 267 -4.13 -10.67 1.48
CA PHE A 267 -4.88 -9.73 0.64
C PHE A 267 -4.98 -10.23 -0.78
N GLN A 268 -6.18 -10.10 -1.33
CA GLN A 268 -6.47 -10.21 -2.75
C GLN A 268 -7.30 -8.99 -3.15
N ALA A 269 -7.14 -8.48 -4.38
CA ALA A 269 -7.93 -7.37 -4.88
C ALA A 269 -8.02 -7.39 -6.40
N GLN A 270 -9.23 -7.27 -6.93
CA GLN A 270 -9.49 -7.33 -8.36
C GLN A 270 -10.22 -6.07 -8.84
N PRO A 271 -9.82 -5.51 -9.99
CA PRO A 271 -10.56 -4.40 -10.60
C PRO A 271 -12.02 -4.81 -10.88
N SER A 272 -12.96 -3.93 -10.53
CA SER A 272 -14.41 -4.19 -10.63
C SER A 272 -14.87 -5.43 -9.87
N GLY A 273 -14.09 -5.87 -8.89
CA GLY A 273 -14.33 -7.04 -8.04
C GLY A 273 -14.28 -6.68 -6.56
N ASP A 274 -13.77 -7.61 -5.77
CA ASP A 274 -13.62 -7.43 -4.33
C ASP A 274 -12.15 -7.29 -3.93
N MET A 275 -11.89 -6.41 -2.96
CA MET A 275 -10.73 -6.53 -2.10
C MET A 275 -11.11 -7.45 -0.95
N VAL A 276 -10.39 -8.55 -0.81
CA VAL A 276 -10.58 -9.55 0.24
C VAL A 276 -9.46 -9.43 1.26
N VAL A 277 -9.83 -9.22 2.51
CA VAL A 277 -8.91 -9.12 3.65
C VAL A 277 -9.12 -10.35 4.51
N THR A 278 -8.24 -11.33 4.38
CA THR A 278 -8.32 -12.63 5.06
C THR A 278 -7.38 -12.66 6.26
N THR A 279 -7.93 -12.75 7.45
CA THR A 279 -7.16 -12.78 8.69
C THR A 279 -6.71 -14.21 8.99
N VAL A 280 -5.42 -14.47 8.74
CA VAL A 280 -4.82 -15.79 8.95
C VAL A 280 -4.49 -16.02 10.42
N GLU A 281 -4.06 -14.95 11.11
CA GLU A 281 -3.73 -14.93 12.53
C GLU A 281 -4.06 -13.56 13.14
N GLY A 282 -4.49 -13.51 14.41
CA GLY A 282 -4.80 -12.30 15.15
C GLY A 282 -6.06 -11.61 14.66
N HIS A 283 -5.97 -10.32 14.31
CA HIS A 283 -7.12 -9.54 13.85
C HIS A 283 -6.73 -8.49 12.82
N ALA A 284 -7.73 -8.08 12.01
CA ALA A 284 -7.65 -6.98 11.08
C ALA A 284 -8.94 -6.15 11.11
N THR A 285 -8.82 -4.84 11.29
CA THR A 285 -9.95 -3.91 11.19
C THR A 285 -9.91 -3.23 9.83
N VAL A 286 -11.01 -3.31 9.09
CA VAL A 286 -11.16 -2.76 7.73
C VAL A 286 -12.18 -1.63 7.78
N GLU A 287 -11.78 -0.44 7.36
CA GLU A 287 -12.62 0.74 7.32
C GLU A 287 -12.71 1.31 5.91
N ALA A 288 -13.92 1.42 5.39
CA ALA A 288 -14.22 2.05 4.10
C ALA A 288 -15.56 2.79 4.18
N ARG A 289 -15.64 3.96 3.52
CA ARG A 289 -16.87 4.77 3.43
C ARG A 289 -17.52 5.09 4.78
N GLY A 290 -16.68 5.26 5.84
CA GLY A 290 -17.14 5.60 7.17
C GLY A 290 -17.71 4.44 7.99
N VAL A 291 -17.58 3.21 7.52
CA VAL A 291 -17.97 1.99 8.24
C VAL A 291 -16.74 1.14 8.49
N SER A 292 -16.62 0.57 9.68
CA SER A 292 -15.52 -0.33 10.02
C SER A 292 -16.02 -1.62 10.66
N TYR A 293 -15.34 -2.73 10.30
CA TYR A 293 -15.53 -4.04 10.92
C TYR A 293 -14.17 -4.70 11.18
N THR A 294 -14.14 -5.59 12.17
CA THR A 294 -12.93 -6.33 12.53
C THR A 294 -13.10 -7.82 12.22
N ALA A 295 -12.22 -8.37 11.41
CA ALA A 295 -12.06 -9.80 11.21
C ALA A 295 -11.04 -10.34 12.22
N VAL A 296 -11.30 -11.54 12.76
CA VAL A 296 -10.36 -12.31 13.56
C VAL A 296 -9.84 -13.51 12.78
N ALA A 297 -8.79 -14.16 13.24
CA ALA A 297 -8.25 -15.37 12.62
C ALA A 297 -9.38 -16.37 12.30
N GLY A 298 -9.39 -16.91 11.08
CA GLY A 298 -10.48 -17.79 10.60
C GLY A 298 -11.58 -17.07 9.82
N SER A 299 -11.49 -15.74 9.67
CA SER A 299 -12.50 -14.94 8.96
C SER A 299 -11.90 -13.96 7.95
N SER A 300 -12.73 -13.46 7.04
CA SER A 300 -12.41 -12.45 6.03
C SER A 300 -13.46 -11.35 5.96
N ILE A 301 -13.05 -10.19 5.46
CA ILE A 301 -13.89 -9.02 5.14
C ILE A 301 -13.70 -8.70 3.66
N HIS A 302 -14.78 -8.33 2.99
CA HIS A 302 -14.81 -7.97 1.57
C HIS A 302 -15.20 -6.49 1.39
N VAL A 303 -14.53 -5.81 0.45
CA VAL A 303 -14.86 -4.45 0.04
C VAL A 303 -14.95 -4.43 -1.48
N LYS A 304 -16.10 -4.02 -2.04
CA LYS A 304 -16.25 -3.91 -3.49
C LYS A 304 -15.46 -2.72 -4.03
N LEU A 305 -14.73 -2.97 -5.12
CA LEU A 305 -13.90 -2.00 -5.82
C LEU A 305 -14.46 -1.68 -7.22
N ASP A 306 -14.20 -0.46 -7.69
CA ASP A 306 -14.39 -0.11 -9.10
C ASP A 306 -13.20 -0.56 -9.99
N ALA A 307 -13.23 -0.19 -11.27
CA ALA A 307 -12.14 -0.51 -12.20
C ALA A 307 -10.81 0.17 -11.86
N ASP A 308 -10.86 1.30 -11.15
CA ASP A 308 -9.71 2.08 -10.71
C ASP A 308 -9.26 1.72 -9.28
N MET A 309 -9.73 0.58 -8.76
CA MET A 309 -9.42 0.05 -7.42
C MET A 309 -9.94 0.92 -6.26
N ASN A 310 -10.89 1.82 -6.48
CA ASN A 310 -11.50 2.60 -5.40
C ASN A 310 -12.65 1.84 -4.73
N PRO A 311 -12.85 1.97 -3.40
CA PRO A 311 -13.94 1.29 -2.71
C PRO A 311 -15.31 1.93 -3.08
N ILE A 312 -16.22 1.10 -3.59
CA ILE A 312 -17.58 1.49 -3.94
C ILE A 312 -18.62 1.01 -2.92
N SER A 313 -18.24 0.19 -1.96
CA SER A 313 -19.09 -0.26 -0.85
C SER A 313 -18.45 -0.01 0.51
N ALA A 314 -19.25 -0.05 1.57
CA ALA A 314 -18.76 -0.32 2.92
C ALA A 314 -18.15 -1.74 2.97
N PRO A 315 -17.31 -2.06 3.98
CA PRO A 315 -16.84 -3.41 4.20
C PRO A 315 -18.03 -4.34 4.49
N SER A 316 -17.92 -5.61 4.10
CA SER A 316 -18.86 -6.64 4.53
C SER A 316 -18.71 -6.90 6.04
N LEU A 317 -19.71 -7.46 6.65
CA LEU A 317 -19.54 -8.14 7.94
C LEU A 317 -18.50 -9.26 7.78
N PRO A 318 -17.74 -9.61 8.85
CA PRO A 318 -16.83 -10.74 8.84
C PRO A 318 -17.57 -12.03 8.47
N GLN A 319 -16.93 -12.87 7.65
CA GLN A 319 -17.44 -14.18 7.25
C GLN A 319 -16.30 -15.20 7.28
N ALA A 320 -16.62 -16.48 7.47
CA ALA A 320 -15.63 -17.54 7.43
C ALA A 320 -14.98 -17.60 6.02
N TYR A 321 -13.66 -17.70 5.94
CA TYR A 321 -13.01 -17.96 4.66
C TYR A 321 -13.07 -19.45 4.29
N GLN A 322 -12.76 -19.79 3.04
CA GLN A 322 -12.64 -21.19 2.63
C GLN A 322 -11.19 -21.65 2.86
N MET A 323 -11.02 -22.86 3.44
CA MET A 323 -9.67 -23.39 3.71
C MET A 323 -8.82 -23.51 2.45
N VAL A 324 -9.44 -23.80 1.31
CA VAL A 324 -8.74 -23.93 0.00
C VAL A 324 -8.07 -22.62 -0.42
N ASP A 325 -8.58 -21.47 0.00
CA ASP A 325 -8.02 -20.16 -0.38
C ASP A 325 -6.72 -19.83 0.38
N VAL A 326 -6.49 -20.49 1.51
CA VAL A 326 -5.37 -20.18 2.42
C VAL A 326 -4.41 -21.35 2.64
N ALA A 327 -4.80 -22.57 2.32
CA ALA A 327 -4.05 -23.79 2.69
C ALA A 327 -2.59 -23.79 2.17
N ASN A 328 -2.36 -23.20 1.01
CA ASN A 328 -1.05 -23.19 0.34
C ASN A 328 -0.29 -21.86 0.52
N LEU A 329 -0.75 -20.96 1.38
CA LEU A 329 -0.06 -19.70 1.61
C LEU A 329 1.38 -19.94 2.11
N PRO A 330 2.37 -19.17 1.59
CA PRO A 330 3.79 -19.36 1.91
C PRO A 330 4.17 -18.85 3.32
N ILE A 331 3.38 -19.21 4.33
CA ILE A 331 3.56 -18.76 5.72
C ILE A 331 4.86 -19.26 6.38
N ALA A 332 5.43 -20.36 5.88
CA ALA A 332 6.70 -20.89 6.36
C ALA A 332 7.89 -19.97 6.09
N HIS A 333 7.73 -19.03 5.12
CA HIS A 333 8.73 -18.07 4.67
C HIS A 333 8.58 -16.69 5.35
N LEU A 334 7.66 -16.57 6.29
CA LEU A 334 7.48 -15.36 7.10
C LEU A 334 8.46 -15.32 8.26
N PRO A 335 8.92 -14.14 8.70
CA PRO A 335 9.87 -14.01 9.81
C PRO A 335 9.36 -14.62 11.12
N ARG A 336 8.07 -14.44 11.41
CA ARG A 336 7.42 -15.05 12.55
C ARG A 336 6.63 -16.28 12.11
N LYS A 337 6.94 -17.41 12.71
CA LYS A 337 6.24 -18.67 12.41
C LYS A 337 4.82 -18.63 12.95
N ILE A 338 3.87 -18.96 12.10
CA ILE A 338 2.44 -19.01 12.41
C ILE A 338 1.83 -20.31 11.91
N SER A 339 0.62 -20.59 12.36
CA SER A 339 -0.25 -21.62 11.80
C SER A 339 -1.52 -20.98 11.24
N ILE A 340 -1.99 -21.46 10.10
CA ILE A 340 -3.26 -21.01 9.53
C ILE A 340 -4.39 -21.47 10.47
N HIS A 341 -5.19 -20.52 10.93
CA HIS A 341 -6.36 -20.83 11.75
C HIS A 341 -7.42 -21.55 10.90
N MET A 342 -8.15 -22.49 11.48
CA MET A 342 -9.30 -23.09 10.80
C MET A 342 -10.37 -22.03 10.55
N PRO A 343 -11.16 -22.12 9.45
CA PRO A 343 -12.29 -21.23 9.25
C PRO A 343 -13.22 -21.26 10.47
N LEU A 344 -13.69 -20.08 10.90
CA LEU A 344 -14.60 -19.96 12.03
C LEU A 344 -15.92 -20.72 11.77
N ALA A 345 -16.44 -21.37 12.81
CA ALA A 345 -17.77 -21.95 12.73
C ALA A 345 -18.85 -20.86 12.60
N GLN A 346 -20.01 -21.21 12.01
CA GLN A 346 -21.09 -20.23 11.79
C GLN A 346 -21.59 -19.58 13.10
N THR A 347 -21.57 -20.32 14.20
CA THR A 347 -21.94 -19.80 15.52
C THR A 347 -20.97 -18.73 16.02
N GLU A 348 -19.67 -18.91 15.79
CA GLU A 348 -18.63 -17.94 16.14
C GLU A 348 -18.74 -16.68 15.26
N ILE A 349 -18.97 -16.85 13.94
CA ILE A 349 -19.24 -15.75 13.01
C ILE A 349 -20.48 -14.95 13.46
N ASN A 350 -21.57 -15.60 13.81
CA ASN A 350 -22.78 -14.91 14.25
C ASN A 350 -22.51 -14.10 15.54
N THR A 351 -21.74 -14.64 16.48
CA THR A 351 -21.35 -13.95 17.70
C THR A 351 -20.46 -12.74 17.37
N LEU A 352 -19.48 -12.92 16.50
CA LEU A 352 -18.60 -11.85 16.06
C LEU A 352 -19.36 -10.71 15.40
N GLN A 353 -20.32 -11.01 14.52
CA GLN A 353 -21.17 -10.03 13.85
C GLN A 353 -22.09 -9.27 14.81
N GLN A 354 -22.63 -9.94 15.84
CA GLN A 354 -23.51 -9.32 16.84
C GLN A 354 -22.76 -8.37 17.78
N THR A 355 -21.50 -8.66 18.08
CA THR A 355 -20.67 -7.85 18.98
C THR A 355 -20.05 -6.63 18.31
N GLN A 356 -20.15 -6.52 16.99
CA GLN A 356 -19.59 -5.41 16.20
C GLN A 356 -20.73 -4.60 15.53
N PRO A 357 -21.41 -3.71 16.26
CA PRO A 357 -22.27 -2.73 15.62
C PRO A 357 -21.42 -1.91 14.64
N ALA A 358 -21.97 -1.58 13.47
CA ALA A 358 -21.29 -0.72 12.51
C ALA A 358 -20.83 0.56 13.22
N ASN A 359 -19.53 0.69 13.48
CA ASN A 359 -18.97 1.93 13.97
C ASN A 359 -19.00 2.92 12.81
N THR A 360 -20.08 3.67 12.71
CA THR A 360 -20.18 4.78 11.76
C THR A 360 -19.34 5.91 12.32
N THR A 361 -18.22 6.19 11.70
CA THR A 361 -17.42 7.38 12.02
C THR A 361 -18.24 8.61 11.58
N THR A 362 -19.08 9.12 12.47
CA THR A 362 -19.76 10.40 12.26
C THR A 362 -18.72 11.49 12.35
N ASN A 363 -18.28 11.98 11.21
CA ASN A 363 -17.61 13.27 11.12
C ASN A 363 -18.62 14.33 11.60
N SER A 364 -18.55 14.66 12.89
CA SER A 364 -19.27 15.79 13.47
C SER A 364 -18.62 17.08 12.99
N ASN A 365 -18.88 17.45 11.74
CA ASN A 365 -18.80 18.82 11.30
C ASN A 365 -20.15 19.20 10.71
N ASN A 366 -20.93 19.84 11.58
CA ASN A 366 -22.19 20.50 11.27
C ASN A 366 -21.97 21.62 10.24
N ASN A 367 -22.96 21.71 9.35
CA ASN A 367 -23.39 22.81 8.52
C ASN A 367 -22.66 22.96 7.16
N ASN A 368 -23.24 22.48 6.08
CA ASN A 368 -24.08 23.26 5.18
C ASN A 368 -24.51 22.42 3.99
N ASN A 369 -25.76 22.62 3.58
CA ASN A 369 -26.38 22.12 2.35
C ASN A 369 -25.45 22.20 1.13
N GLY A 370 -25.16 21.05 0.53
CA GLY A 370 -24.48 20.95 -0.75
C GLY A 370 -24.32 19.47 -1.11
N SER A 371 -25.13 19.03 -2.06
CA SER A 371 -24.96 17.73 -2.74
C SER A 371 -23.54 17.66 -3.31
N GLY A 372 -22.64 16.99 -2.61
CA GLY A 372 -21.25 16.81 -2.99
C GLY A 372 -20.81 15.39 -2.66
N ASN A 373 -20.43 14.64 -3.69
CA ASN A 373 -19.77 13.34 -3.59
C ASN A 373 -18.52 13.44 -2.68
N ASN A 374 -18.64 13.00 -1.43
CA ASN A 374 -17.51 12.84 -0.53
C ASN A 374 -16.68 11.63 -0.97
N LYS A 375 -15.74 11.85 -1.91
CA LYS A 375 -14.64 10.90 -2.14
C LYS A 375 -13.64 11.03 -1.00
N PRO A 376 -13.16 9.93 -0.40
CA PRO A 376 -12.03 9.99 0.53
C PRO A 376 -10.82 10.58 -0.20
N LYS A 377 -10.09 11.48 0.46
CA LYS A 377 -8.88 12.08 -0.10
C LYS A 377 -7.72 11.13 0.14
N CYS A 378 -7.02 10.79 -0.93
CA CYS A 378 -5.75 10.06 -0.85
C CYS A 378 -4.71 10.86 -0.07
N PRO A 379 -3.76 10.21 0.62
CA PRO A 379 -2.60 10.87 1.19
C PRO A 379 -1.72 11.40 0.05
N GLY A 380 -1.74 12.72 -0.15
CA GLY A 380 -1.05 13.39 -1.26
C GLY A 380 -1.91 13.56 -2.52
N ASN A 381 -1.51 14.49 -3.39
CA ASN A 381 -2.22 14.89 -4.62
C ASN A 381 -2.17 13.85 -5.77
N SER A 382 -1.86 12.60 -5.52
CA SER A 382 -1.59 11.58 -6.54
C SER A 382 -2.74 10.60 -6.83
N CYS A 383 -3.98 10.97 -6.58
CA CYS A 383 -5.08 10.20 -7.14
C CYS A 383 -5.22 10.56 -8.62
N HIS A 384 -5.00 9.61 -9.52
CA HIS A 384 -5.22 9.80 -10.94
C HIS A 384 -6.68 10.22 -11.21
N ASN A 385 -6.87 11.48 -11.56
CA ASN A 385 -8.06 11.90 -12.27
C ASN A 385 -7.93 11.36 -13.70
N GLY A 386 -8.63 10.27 -13.99
CA GLY A 386 -8.86 9.84 -15.36
C GLY A 386 -9.58 10.94 -16.12
N THR A 387 -8.84 11.73 -16.87
CA THR A 387 -9.39 12.65 -17.85
C THR A 387 -9.93 11.84 -19.02
N ASN A 388 -11.23 11.62 -19.04
CA ASN A 388 -11.93 11.25 -20.26
C ASN A 388 -11.87 12.42 -21.23
N ASN A 389 -10.95 12.36 -22.17
CA ASN A 389 -11.02 13.12 -23.41
C ASN A 389 -12.05 12.45 -24.33
N ASN A 390 -13.28 12.92 -24.29
CA ASN A 390 -14.21 12.75 -25.40
C ASN A 390 -14.28 14.06 -26.17
N ASN A 391 -13.53 14.12 -27.26
CA ASN A 391 -13.76 15.02 -28.38
C ASN A 391 -15.07 14.61 -29.06
N GLY A 392 -16.06 15.43 -28.96
CA GLY A 392 -17.30 15.38 -29.75
C GLY A 392 -17.57 16.73 -30.36
N ASN A 393 -17.17 16.88 -31.61
CA ASN A 393 -17.57 17.96 -32.52
C ASN A 393 -19.09 18.06 -32.63
N GLY A 394 -19.63 19.25 -32.60
CA GLY A 394 -21.03 19.52 -32.95
C GLY A 394 -21.28 21.02 -33.06
N ASP A 395 -21.20 21.47 -34.28
CA ASP A 395 -21.45 22.82 -34.82
C ASP A 395 -22.88 23.34 -34.61
N VAL A 396 -23.00 24.67 -34.81
CA VAL A 396 -24.15 25.43 -35.40
C VAL A 396 -25.16 26.01 -34.38
N ASP A 397 -25.33 27.22 -34.22
CA ASP A 397 -25.83 28.35 -34.96
C ASP A 397 -26.25 29.54 -34.07
N LYS A 398 -25.91 30.69 -34.60
CA LYS A 398 -26.38 32.06 -34.39
C LYS A 398 -27.80 32.26 -33.88
N LYS A 399 -27.99 33.27 -33.05
CA LYS A 399 -28.78 34.49 -33.44
C LYS A 399 -28.68 35.61 -32.42
N ASP A 400 -28.33 36.75 -32.98
CA ASP A 400 -28.49 38.13 -32.49
C ASP A 400 -29.85 38.42 -31.86
N LYS A 401 -29.92 39.34 -30.94
CA LYS A 401 -30.68 40.57 -31.01
C LYS A 401 -30.45 41.51 -29.82
N ASP A 402 -30.01 42.68 -30.23
CA ASP A 402 -30.11 44.00 -29.61
C ASP A 402 -31.34 44.26 -28.74
N LYS A 403 -31.15 45.11 -27.77
CA LYS A 403 -31.73 46.45 -27.58
C LYS A 403 -31.54 46.92 -26.13
N ASP A 404 -30.70 47.91 -25.98
CA ASP A 404 -31.03 49.35 -25.78
C ASP A 404 -31.88 49.71 -24.54
N LYS A 405 -31.26 50.57 -23.81
CA LYS A 405 -31.72 51.86 -23.30
C LYS A 405 -31.93 52.08 -21.79
N HIS A 406 -31.20 53.12 -21.44
CA HIS A 406 -31.52 54.29 -20.61
C HIS A 406 -31.43 54.20 -19.09
N LYS A 407 -30.42 54.91 -18.60
CA LYS A 407 -30.46 56.32 -18.04
C LYS A 407 -31.23 56.49 -16.72
N HIS A 408 -30.58 56.94 -15.75
CA HIS A 408 -30.57 58.18 -14.95
C HIS A 408 -30.28 57.89 -13.49
N LYS A 409 -29.21 58.46 -12.96
CA LYS A 409 -29.04 59.76 -12.28
C LYS A 409 -29.47 59.78 -10.83
N ASN A 410 -28.50 60.21 -10.06
CA ASN A 410 -28.56 61.06 -8.86
C ASN A 410 -28.83 60.39 -7.49
N GLY A 411 -27.89 60.74 -6.62
CA GLY A 411 -27.93 60.74 -5.16
C GLY A 411 -26.55 60.44 -4.59
#